data_116dd74486f8fc29aab8c7671275adae
#
_entry.id   116dd74486f8fc29aab8c7671275adae
#
_cell.length_a   1.000
_cell.length_b   1.000
_cell.length_c   1.000
_cell.angle_alpha   90.00
_cell.angle_beta   90.00
_cell.angle_gamma   90.00
#
_symmetry.space_group_name_H-M   'P 1'
#
loop_
_entity.id
_entity.type
_entity.pdbx_description
1 polymer ?
#
loop_
_entity_poly.entity_id
_entity_poly.type
_entity_poly.pdbx_seq_one_letter_code
_entity_poly.pdbx_strand_id
1 'polypeptide(L)'
;MSRVAKALITVPKGVTVEITGQDVTVKGAKGSLEWTVHPTVVVSQDAGEIKVAPAEGQASAWAMAGTTRALLNNMVVGCSTGFTRKLTLVGVGYRAQAKGDVLNLTLGFSHPIDYPVPAGITIETPSQTEVVVMGADKQRVGQVASEIRGFRPPEPYKGKGVRYADENVLRKEAKKK
;
A
#
# COMPACT_ATOMS: atom_id res chain seq x y z
N MET A 1 -0.98 -5.28 -27.30
CA MET A 1 0.25 -5.58 -26.53
C MET A 1 0.44 -4.55 -25.44
N SER A 2 0.77 -4.94 -24.21
CA SER A 2 0.98 -4.02 -23.06
C SER A 2 2.47 -3.71 -22.89
N ARG A 3 2.84 -2.42 -22.86
CA ARG A 3 4.23 -2.01 -22.55
C ARG A 3 4.62 -2.39 -21.12
N VAL A 4 3.66 -2.32 -20.18
CA VAL A 4 3.87 -2.67 -18.78
C VAL A 4 4.21 -4.16 -18.63
N ALA A 5 3.48 -5.04 -19.32
CA ALA A 5 3.72 -6.49 -19.25
C ALA A 5 5.09 -6.90 -19.78
N LYS A 6 5.62 -6.17 -20.77
CA LYS A 6 6.93 -6.44 -21.37
C LYS A 6 8.12 -5.97 -20.54
N ALA A 7 7.89 -5.06 -19.58
CA ALA A 7 8.96 -4.56 -18.72
C ALA A 7 9.41 -5.65 -17.74
N LEU A 8 10.69 -5.98 -17.75
CA LEU A 8 11.29 -6.93 -16.81
C LEU A 8 11.21 -6.39 -15.37
N ILE A 9 11.16 -7.30 -14.41
CA ILE A 9 11.25 -6.96 -12.99
C ILE A 9 12.60 -7.44 -12.49
N THR A 10 13.48 -6.52 -12.17
CA THR A 10 14.77 -6.84 -11.57
C THR A 10 14.58 -7.18 -10.10
N VAL A 11 15.05 -8.35 -9.67
CA VAL A 11 15.02 -8.80 -8.29
C VAL A 11 16.24 -8.21 -7.55
N PRO A 12 16.03 -7.33 -6.56
CA PRO A 12 17.14 -6.74 -5.81
C PRO A 12 17.84 -7.78 -4.93
N LYS A 13 19.11 -7.52 -4.60
CA LYS A 13 19.86 -8.37 -3.66
C LYS A 13 19.15 -8.46 -2.32
N GLY A 14 19.01 -9.68 -1.79
CA GLY A 14 18.31 -9.94 -0.53
C GLY A 14 16.82 -10.27 -0.65
N VAL A 15 16.29 -10.32 -1.87
CA VAL A 15 14.95 -10.85 -2.16
C VAL A 15 15.07 -12.18 -2.89
N THR A 16 14.34 -13.18 -2.41
CA THR A 16 14.24 -14.50 -3.06
C THR A 16 12.84 -14.64 -3.63
N VAL A 17 12.77 -15.11 -4.87
CA VAL A 17 11.49 -15.40 -5.55
C VAL A 17 11.45 -16.86 -5.87
N GLU A 18 10.40 -17.53 -5.42
CA GLU A 18 10.13 -18.94 -5.67
C GLU A 18 8.86 -19.03 -6.53
N ILE A 19 8.95 -19.72 -7.65
CA ILE A 19 7.81 -19.93 -8.57
C ILE A 19 7.52 -21.42 -8.62
N THR A 20 6.34 -21.81 -8.16
CA THR A 20 5.88 -23.21 -8.16
C THR A 20 4.56 -23.29 -8.93
N GLY A 21 4.67 -23.56 -10.24
CA GLY A 21 3.51 -23.53 -11.12
C GLY A 21 2.90 -22.13 -11.23
N GLN A 22 1.70 -21.95 -10.66
CA GLN A 22 1.00 -20.65 -10.63
C GLN A 22 1.23 -19.87 -9.33
N ASP A 23 1.81 -20.48 -8.32
CA ASP A 23 2.06 -19.84 -7.04
C ASP A 23 3.43 -19.19 -7.03
N VAL A 24 3.45 -17.90 -6.70
CA VAL A 24 4.67 -17.10 -6.59
C VAL A 24 4.82 -16.62 -5.16
N THR A 25 5.93 -17.01 -4.54
CA THR A 25 6.31 -16.57 -3.20
C THR A 25 7.51 -15.65 -3.28
N VAL A 26 7.40 -14.46 -2.71
CA VAL A 26 8.48 -13.47 -2.63
C VAL A 26 8.87 -13.30 -1.17
N LYS A 27 10.13 -13.58 -0.83
CA LYS A 27 10.69 -13.46 0.52
C LYS A 27 11.79 -12.39 0.54
N GLY A 28 11.78 -11.52 1.53
CA GLY A 28 12.78 -10.48 1.69
C GLY A 28 12.92 -10.01 3.12
N ALA A 29 13.73 -8.97 3.34
CA ALA A 29 14.05 -8.45 4.67
C ALA A 29 12.83 -7.88 5.41
N LYS A 30 11.79 -7.43 4.69
CA LYS A 30 10.57 -6.82 5.26
C LYS A 30 9.41 -7.80 5.44
N GLY A 31 9.55 -9.03 4.97
CA GLY A 31 8.52 -10.07 5.09
C GLY A 31 8.46 -10.99 3.89
N SER A 32 7.45 -11.85 3.88
CA SER A 32 7.13 -12.73 2.76
C SER A 32 5.71 -12.49 2.29
N LEU A 33 5.51 -12.52 0.98
CA LEU A 33 4.22 -12.39 0.33
C LEU A 33 4.03 -13.54 -0.65
N GLU A 34 2.82 -14.08 -0.69
CA GLU A 34 2.43 -15.17 -1.58
C GLU A 34 1.26 -14.72 -2.44
N TRP A 35 1.27 -15.13 -3.68
CA TRP A 35 0.19 -14.81 -4.61
C TRP A 35 0.08 -15.85 -5.72
N THR A 36 -1.17 -16.26 -6.01
CA THR A 36 -1.49 -17.20 -7.10
C THR A 36 -1.78 -16.42 -8.38
N VAL A 37 -0.96 -16.66 -9.39
CA VAL A 37 -1.06 -16.02 -10.71
C VAL A 37 -2.24 -16.61 -11.50
N HIS A 38 -2.92 -15.78 -12.28
CA HIS A 38 -4.02 -16.23 -13.13
C HIS A 38 -3.54 -17.23 -14.19
N PRO A 39 -4.26 -18.35 -14.48
CA PRO A 39 -3.81 -19.42 -15.36
C PRO A 39 -3.55 -19.00 -16.82
N THR A 40 -4.07 -17.84 -17.25
CA THR A 40 -3.80 -17.28 -18.59
C THR A 40 -2.45 -16.58 -18.71
N VAL A 41 -1.66 -16.53 -17.63
CA VAL A 41 -0.38 -15.82 -17.56
C VAL A 41 0.70 -16.77 -17.10
N VAL A 42 1.86 -16.70 -17.75
CA VAL A 42 3.07 -17.45 -17.38
C VAL A 42 4.10 -16.48 -16.82
N VAL A 43 4.69 -16.88 -15.71
CA VAL A 43 5.79 -16.15 -15.05
C VAL A 43 7.06 -17.00 -15.17
N SER A 44 8.13 -16.43 -15.64
CA SER A 44 9.44 -17.07 -15.70
C SER A 44 10.50 -16.19 -15.05
N GLN A 45 11.51 -16.81 -14.47
CA GLN A 45 12.64 -16.13 -13.86
C GLN A 45 13.93 -16.56 -14.56
N ASP A 46 14.70 -15.59 -15.06
CA ASP A 46 15.99 -15.77 -15.68
C ASP A 46 17.00 -14.77 -15.11
N ALA A 47 18.17 -15.27 -14.69
CA ALA A 47 19.31 -14.44 -14.28
C ALA A 47 18.97 -13.30 -13.27
N GLY A 48 17.97 -13.51 -12.38
CA GLY A 48 17.55 -12.51 -11.39
C GLY A 48 16.53 -11.49 -11.92
N GLU A 49 15.97 -11.73 -13.10
CA GLU A 49 14.88 -10.95 -13.69
C GLU A 49 13.62 -11.81 -13.83
N ILE A 50 12.46 -11.21 -13.54
CA ILE A 50 11.17 -11.88 -13.72
C ILE A 50 10.52 -11.33 -15.00
N LYS A 51 10.13 -12.25 -15.86
CA LYS A 51 9.40 -12.00 -17.10
C LYS A 51 7.97 -12.54 -16.97
N VAL A 52 7.01 -11.74 -17.42
CA VAL A 52 5.60 -12.09 -17.42
C VAL A 52 5.08 -12.06 -18.85
N ALA A 53 4.40 -13.13 -19.27
CA ALA A 53 3.85 -13.26 -20.61
C ALA A 53 2.46 -13.92 -20.56
N PRO A 54 1.57 -13.69 -21.56
CA PRO A 54 0.39 -14.48 -21.75
C PRO A 54 0.76 -15.95 -21.99
N ALA A 55 -0.09 -16.88 -21.52
CA ALA A 55 0.04 -18.30 -21.87
C ALA A 55 -0.18 -18.51 -23.38
N GLU A 56 0.35 -19.60 -23.90
CA GLU A 56 0.21 -19.95 -25.31
C GLU A 56 -1.27 -19.98 -25.73
N GLY A 57 -1.59 -19.40 -26.89
CA GLY A 57 -2.97 -19.28 -27.38
C GLY A 57 -3.82 -18.18 -26.74
N GLN A 58 -3.32 -17.50 -25.72
CA GLN A 58 -4.06 -16.47 -24.96
C GLN A 58 -3.61 -15.04 -25.28
N ALA A 59 -3.59 -14.68 -26.56
CA ALA A 59 -3.13 -13.36 -27.02
C ALA A 59 -3.94 -12.18 -26.41
N SER A 60 -5.19 -12.41 -25.98
CA SER A 60 -6.01 -11.42 -25.29
C SER A 60 -5.58 -11.16 -23.84
N ALA A 61 -4.80 -12.06 -23.23
CA ALA A 61 -4.40 -11.97 -21.82
C ALA A 61 -3.26 -10.95 -21.52
N TRP A 62 -2.89 -10.10 -22.49
CA TRP A 62 -1.90 -9.03 -22.26
C TRP A 62 -2.30 -8.05 -21.15
N ALA A 63 -3.59 -7.81 -20.94
CA ALA A 63 -4.09 -6.99 -19.84
C ALA A 63 -3.79 -7.66 -18.50
N MET A 64 -4.11 -8.96 -18.37
CA MET A 64 -3.81 -9.75 -17.17
C MET A 64 -2.31 -9.86 -16.90
N ALA A 65 -1.50 -10.08 -17.95
CA ALA A 65 -0.04 -10.08 -17.83
C ALA A 65 0.49 -8.74 -17.28
N GLY A 66 -0.09 -7.61 -17.70
CA GLY A 66 0.26 -6.29 -17.19
C GLY A 66 -0.08 -6.12 -15.71
N THR A 67 -1.27 -6.58 -15.28
CA THR A 67 -1.70 -6.58 -13.87
C THR A 67 -0.79 -7.47 -13.04
N THR A 68 -0.54 -8.70 -13.48
CA THR A 68 0.36 -9.67 -12.84
C THR A 68 1.75 -9.08 -12.64
N ARG A 69 2.32 -8.47 -13.69
CA ARG A 69 3.63 -7.82 -13.61
C ARG A 69 3.65 -6.70 -12.56
N ALA A 70 2.61 -5.86 -12.52
CA ALA A 70 2.52 -4.77 -11.56
C ALA A 70 2.42 -5.27 -10.12
N LEU A 71 1.63 -6.33 -9.88
CA LEU A 71 1.50 -6.96 -8.56
C LEU A 71 2.83 -7.62 -8.12
N LEU A 72 3.46 -8.40 -8.98
CA LEU A 72 4.76 -9.01 -8.67
C LEU A 72 5.84 -7.95 -8.39
N ASN A 73 5.87 -6.87 -9.16
CA ASN A 73 6.77 -5.76 -8.88
C ASN A 73 6.50 -5.11 -7.51
N ASN A 74 5.23 -4.94 -7.14
CA ASN A 74 4.88 -4.43 -5.82
C ASN A 74 5.33 -5.39 -4.71
N MET A 75 5.19 -6.72 -4.90
CA MET A 75 5.67 -7.72 -3.94
C MET A 75 7.19 -7.65 -3.78
N VAL A 76 7.95 -7.57 -4.87
CA VAL A 76 9.42 -7.45 -4.84
C VAL A 76 9.87 -6.18 -4.12
N VAL A 77 9.29 -5.03 -4.46
CA VAL A 77 9.57 -3.75 -3.79
C VAL A 77 9.15 -3.80 -2.32
N GLY A 78 7.97 -4.35 -2.03
CA GLY A 78 7.45 -4.45 -0.67
C GLY A 78 8.28 -5.33 0.25
N CYS A 79 8.75 -6.48 -0.23
CA CYS A 79 9.61 -7.37 0.54
C CYS A 79 11.06 -6.84 0.69
N SER A 80 11.51 -5.95 -0.21
CA SER A 80 12.84 -5.34 -0.14
C SER A 80 12.87 -4.09 0.74
N THR A 81 12.22 -3.02 0.30
CA THR A 81 12.22 -1.69 0.96
C THR A 81 11.00 -1.45 1.82
N GLY A 82 9.88 -2.11 1.52
CA GLY A 82 8.59 -1.86 2.13
C GLY A 82 7.88 -0.65 1.55
N PHE A 83 6.61 -0.49 1.94
CA PHE A 83 5.79 0.66 1.60
C PHE A 83 5.50 1.48 2.84
N THR A 84 5.45 2.80 2.67
CA THR A 84 5.15 3.75 3.74
C THR A 84 4.10 4.73 3.25
N ARG A 85 3.08 4.96 4.08
CA ARG A 85 2.10 6.04 3.89
C ARG A 85 2.06 6.93 5.12
N LYS A 86 2.21 8.22 4.92
CA LYS A 86 2.15 9.24 5.98
C LYS A 86 0.81 9.93 5.97
N LEU A 87 0.22 10.06 7.14
CA LEU A 87 -1.02 10.80 7.39
C LEU A 87 -0.75 11.92 8.37
N THR A 88 -1.41 13.06 8.18
CA THR A 88 -1.33 14.22 9.06
C THR A 88 -2.72 14.53 9.61
N LEU A 89 -2.80 14.73 10.92
CA LEU A 89 -4.00 15.15 11.61
C LEU A 89 -4.01 16.68 11.72
N VAL A 90 -5.05 17.31 11.22
CA VAL A 90 -5.23 18.77 11.26
C VAL A 90 -6.48 19.08 12.07
N GLY A 91 -6.34 19.68 13.22
CA GLY A 91 -7.45 20.09 14.09
C GLY A 91 -7.00 20.32 15.51
N VAL A 92 -7.66 21.25 16.21
CA VAL A 92 -7.39 21.51 17.62
C VAL A 92 -7.78 20.29 18.45
N GLY A 93 -6.84 19.80 19.26
CA GLY A 93 -7.06 18.64 20.11
C GLY A 93 -7.02 17.26 19.39
N TYR A 94 -6.72 17.23 18.09
CA TYR A 94 -6.53 15.96 17.38
C TYR A 94 -5.20 15.33 17.77
N ARG A 95 -5.24 14.04 18.14
CA ARG A 95 -4.07 13.29 18.58
C ARG A 95 -4.14 11.86 18.08
N ALA A 96 -2.98 11.31 17.77
CA ALA A 96 -2.77 9.90 17.46
C ALA A 96 -1.69 9.33 18.38
N GLN A 97 -1.89 8.14 18.87
CA GLN A 97 -0.92 7.41 19.68
C GLN A 97 -0.95 5.93 19.33
N ALA A 98 0.15 5.42 18.80
CA ALA A 98 0.34 3.98 18.60
C ALA A 98 0.72 3.33 19.95
N LYS A 99 0.01 2.26 20.31
CA LYS A 99 0.22 1.46 21.53
C LYS A 99 0.25 -0.01 21.14
N GLY A 100 1.42 -0.49 20.73
CA GLY A 100 1.55 -1.87 20.24
C GLY A 100 0.65 -2.12 19.02
N ASP A 101 -0.27 -3.06 19.14
CA ASP A 101 -1.18 -3.47 18.06
C ASP A 101 -2.47 -2.62 17.96
N VAL A 102 -2.52 -1.49 18.65
CA VAL A 102 -3.68 -0.59 18.62
C VAL A 102 -3.23 0.84 18.37
N LEU A 103 -3.88 1.51 17.42
CA LEU A 103 -3.75 2.94 17.20
C LEU A 103 -4.92 3.67 17.88
N ASN A 104 -4.64 4.44 18.92
CA ASN A 104 -5.61 5.29 19.58
C ASN A 104 -5.67 6.66 18.89
N LEU A 105 -6.88 7.07 18.49
CA LEU A 105 -7.12 8.32 17.76
C LEU A 105 -8.15 9.18 18.53
N THR A 106 -7.78 10.42 18.80
CA THR A 106 -8.69 11.46 19.30
C THR A 106 -8.96 12.44 18.18
N LEU A 107 -10.14 12.39 17.57
CA LEU A 107 -10.50 13.17 16.38
C LEU A 107 -11.68 14.12 16.60
N GLY A 108 -11.91 14.53 17.87
CA GLY A 108 -13.00 15.42 18.23
C GLY A 108 -14.38 14.77 18.26
N PHE A 109 -14.43 13.44 18.45
CA PHE A 109 -15.63 12.70 18.81
C PHE A 109 -15.79 12.65 20.32
N SER A 110 -16.97 12.24 20.79
CA SER A 110 -17.26 12.07 22.23
C SER A 110 -16.45 10.95 22.90
N HIS A 111 -15.88 10.04 22.10
CA HIS A 111 -15.04 8.93 22.55
C HIS A 111 -13.79 8.82 21.67
N PRO A 112 -12.68 8.31 22.19
CA PRO A 112 -11.52 7.96 21.38
C PRO A 112 -11.84 6.78 20.47
N ILE A 113 -11.14 6.67 19.36
CA ILE A 113 -11.24 5.55 18.43
C ILE A 113 -10.01 4.67 18.65
N ASP A 114 -10.24 3.40 18.94
CA ASP A 114 -9.21 2.38 19.03
C ASP A 114 -9.23 1.55 17.73
N TYR A 115 -8.21 1.73 16.90
CA TYR A 115 -8.07 1.02 15.64
C TYR A 115 -7.10 -0.16 15.82
N PRO A 116 -7.57 -1.41 15.67
CA PRO A 116 -6.69 -2.57 15.74
C PRO A 116 -5.79 -2.61 14.48
N VAL A 117 -4.49 -2.73 14.68
CA VAL A 117 -3.51 -2.80 13.59
C VAL A 117 -3.50 -4.22 13.03
N PRO A 118 -3.80 -4.42 11.74
CA PRO A 118 -3.79 -5.75 11.15
C PRO A 118 -2.37 -6.32 11.04
N ALA A 119 -2.26 -7.65 11.07
CA ALA A 119 -0.99 -8.35 10.97
C ALA A 119 -0.21 -7.97 9.69
N GLY A 120 1.10 -7.78 9.81
CA GLY A 120 1.99 -7.38 8.71
C GLY A 120 2.02 -5.87 8.44
N ILE A 121 1.33 -5.07 9.24
CA ILE A 121 1.38 -3.61 9.22
C ILE A 121 2.02 -3.11 10.53
N THR A 122 2.85 -2.11 10.41
CA THR A 122 3.42 -1.37 11.55
C THR A 122 2.96 0.07 11.47
N ILE A 123 2.48 0.60 12.58
CA ILE A 123 2.06 2.00 12.68
C ILE A 123 2.95 2.70 13.70
N GLU A 124 3.54 3.81 13.28
CA GLU A 124 4.33 4.68 14.14
C GLU A 124 3.68 6.07 14.21
N THR A 125 3.81 6.70 15.36
CA THR A 125 3.35 8.07 15.60
C THR A 125 4.54 8.92 16.05
N PRO A 126 5.37 9.43 15.10
CA PRO A 126 6.54 10.25 15.44
C PRO A 126 6.14 11.52 16.19
N SER A 127 4.98 12.05 15.91
CA SER A 127 4.34 13.13 16.66
C SER A 127 2.85 12.82 16.92
N GLN A 128 2.22 13.56 17.81
CA GLN A 128 0.79 13.38 18.10
C GLN A 128 -0.13 13.70 16.91
N THR A 129 0.39 14.37 15.89
CA THR A 129 -0.35 14.80 14.70
C THR A 129 0.07 14.08 13.43
N GLU A 130 1.00 13.14 13.53
CA GLU A 130 1.48 12.36 12.39
C GLU A 130 1.34 10.87 12.65
N VAL A 131 0.85 10.16 11.64
CA VAL A 131 0.74 8.70 11.63
C VAL A 131 1.48 8.17 10.42
N VAL A 132 2.40 7.26 10.64
CA VAL A 132 3.17 6.59 9.59
C VAL A 132 2.76 5.13 9.56
N VAL A 133 2.17 4.70 8.45
CA VAL A 133 1.74 3.32 8.21
C VAL A 133 2.76 2.64 7.32
N MET A 134 3.33 1.52 7.77
CA MET A 134 4.39 0.79 7.06
C MET A 134 4.03 -0.69 6.93
N GLY A 135 4.49 -1.31 5.84
CA GLY A 135 4.31 -2.75 5.61
C GLY A 135 4.90 -3.22 4.28
N ALA A 136 4.96 -4.54 4.12
CA ALA A 136 5.42 -5.15 2.88
C ALA A 136 4.33 -5.14 1.79
N ASP A 137 3.06 -5.28 2.17
CA ASP A 137 1.94 -5.30 1.23
C ASP A 137 1.41 -3.90 0.96
N LYS A 138 1.61 -3.41 -0.28
CA LYS A 138 1.14 -2.10 -0.74
C LYS A 138 -0.38 -1.93 -0.58
N GLN A 139 -1.15 -2.99 -0.85
CA GLN A 139 -2.60 -2.95 -0.77
C GLN A 139 -3.05 -2.78 0.68
N ARG A 140 -2.50 -3.57 1.60
CA ARG A 140 -2.82 -3.47 3.04
C ARG A 140 -2.41 -2.12 3.62
N VAL A 141 -1.21 -1.63 3.30
CA VAL A 141 -0.75 -0.29 3.73
C VAL A 141 -1.71 0.79 3.23
N GLY A 142 -2.13 0.71 1.95
CA GLY A 142 -3.09 1.65 1.37
C GLY A 142 -4.47 1.55 2.01
N GLN A 143 -4.95 0.35 2.30
CA GLN A 143 -6.24 0.10 2.94
C GLN A 143 -6.27 0.68 4.34
N VAL A 144 -5.30 0.35 5.19
CA VAL A 144 -5.18 0.86 6.56
C VAL A 144 -5.11 2.39 6.58
N ALA A 145 -4.30 2.98 5.70
CA ALA A 145 -4.20 4.44 5.59
C ALA A 145 -5.54 5.08 5.16
N SER A 146 -6.27 4.44 4.26
CA SER A 146 -7.60 4.90 3.81
C SER A 146 -8.64 4.80 4.93
N GLU A 147 -8.63 3.73 5.72
CA GLU A 147 -9.53 3.54 6.87
C GLU A 147 -9.27 4.60 7.94
N ILE A 148 -8.01 4.84 8.29
CA ILE A 148 -7.64 5.88 9.27
C ILE A 148 -8.10 7.27 8.78
N ARG A 149 -7.88 7.58 7.49
CA ARG A 149 -8.37 8.82 6.88
C ARG A 149 -9.91 8.89 6.88
N GLY A 150 -10.59 7.76 6.67
CA GLY A 150 -12.04 7.64 6.61
C GLY A 150 -12.75 7.99 7.92
N PHE A 151 -12.11 7.83 9.08
CA PHE A 151 -12.73 8.22 10.36
C PHE A 151 -13.06 9.71 10.43
N ARG A 152 -12.21 10.57 9.88
CA ARG A 152 -12.48 12.01 9.79
C ARG A 152 -11.80 12.60 8.55
N PRO A 153 -12.43 12.54 7.38
CA PRO A 153 -11.85 13.08 6.16
C PRO A 153 -11.69 14.61 6.25
N PRO A 154 -10.76 15.21 5.49
CA PRO A 154 -10.52 16.63 5.55
C PRO A 154 -11.73 17.43 5.05
N GLU A 155 -12.13 18.45 5.80
CA GLU A 155 -13.22 19.34 5.43
C GLU A 155 -12.77 20.37 4.37
N PRO A 156 -13.69 20.87 3.52
CA PRO A 156 -13.32 21.77 2.43
C PRO A 156 -13.10 23.23 2.85
N TYR A 157 -13.35 23.64 4.10
CA TYR A 157 -13.23 25.03 4.53
C TYR A 157 -11.89 25.33 5.20
N LYS A 158 -11.62 24.74 6.35
CA LYS A 158 -10.35 24.91 7.10
C LYS A 158 -9.38 23.75 6.88
N GLY A 159 -9.82 22.67 6.23
CA GLY A 159 -9.01 21.47 5.98
C GLY A 159 -8.77 20.66 7.24
N LYS A 160 -9.65 20.76 8.26
CA LYS A 160 -9.58 19.95 9.45
C LYS A 160 -9.95 18.50 9.12
N GLY A 161 -9.24 17.56 9.67
CA GLY A 161 -9.43 16.13 9.46
C GLY A 161 -8.09 15.40 9.35
N VAL A 162 -8.17 14.12 8.99
CA VAL A 162 -7.03 13.27 8.69
C VAL A 162 -6.82 13.28 7.17
N ARG A 163 -5.62 13.61 6.73
CA ARG A 163 -5.27 13.65 5.31
C ARG A 163 -3.95 12.94 5.05
N TYR A 164 -3.69 12.54 3.81
CA TYR A 164 -2.35 12.13 3.41
C TYR A 164 -1.40 13.33 3.45
N ALA A 165 -0.12 13.09 3.74
CA ALA A 165 0.88 14.15 3.80
C ALA A 165 1.06 14.88 2.46
N ASP A 166 0.85 14.15 1.35
CA ASP A 166 0.93 14.61 -0.03
C ASP A 166 -0.43 15.04 -0.63
N GLU A 167 -1.51 15.04 0.18
CA GLU A 167 -2.86 15.36 -0.30
C GLU A 167 -3.07 16.86 -0.42
N ASN A 168 -3.45 17.31 -1.60
CA ASN A 168 -3.92 18.67 -1.82
C ASN A 168 -5.42 18.75 -1.56
N VAL A 169 -5.82 19.34 -0.43
CA VAL A 169 -7.23 19.50 -0.06
C VAL A 169 -7.77 20.74 -0.75
N LEU A 170 -8.74 20.55 -1.65
CA LEU A 170 -9.46 21.64 -2.30
C LEU A 170 -10.29 22.40 -1.26
N ARG A 171 -9.94 23.67 -1.03
CA ARG A 171 -10.65 24.53 -0.09
C ARG A 171 -11.67 25.40 -0.83
N LYS A 172 -12.85 25.49 -0.27
CA LYS A 172 -13.88 26.42 -0.71
C LYS A 172 -13.72 27.74 0.04
N GLU A 173 -13.81 28.85 -0.68
CA GLU A 173 -13.89 30.17 -0.05
C GLU A 173 -15.30 30.39 0.50
N ALA A 174 -15.38 31.04 1.68
CA ALA A 174 -16.66 31.51 2.20
C ALA A 174 -17.23 32.59 1.25
N LYS A 175 -18.54 32.53 1.04
CA LYS A 175 -19.23 33.56 0.22
C LYS A 175 -18.95 34.93 0.83
N LYS A 176 -18.25 35.79 0.11
CA LYS A 176 -18.11 37.18 0.50
C LYS A 176 -19.50 37.82 0.50
N LYS A 177 -19.89 38.45 1.62
CA LYS A 177 -21.10 39.28 1.68
C LYS A 177 -20.89 40.52 0.83
#